data_8835a7d318faa4c65ba6d8a6a0408bea
#
_entry.id   8835a7d318faa4c65ba6d8a6a0408bea
#
_cell.length_a   1.000
_cell.length_b   1.000
_cell.length_c   1.000
_cell.angle_alpha   90.00
_cell.angle_beta   90.00
_cell.angle_gamma   90.00
#
_symmetry.space_group_name_H-M   'P 1'
#
loop_
_entity.id
_entity.type
_entity.pdbx_description
1 polymer ?
#
loop_
_entity_poly.entity_id
_entity_poly.type
_entity_poly.pdbx_seq_one_letter_code
_entity_poly.pdbx_strand_id
1 'polypeptide(L)'
;AIDKYTGEILATGYEAKEMLGRTPETIKAVRPLRDGVIADFTATELMLKNIIKKVCRQNNVGKPRILVGVPSGITEVEERAVEEAVMQAGAKEVYLIEEPMAAAIGANLDVSEPSGNIIVDIGGGTTEVAVVSLGGIVISHSLRIAGDELDEDIINYIKREYNLAIGDTTAEEIKKQIGCALPLMTEMTM
;
A
#
# COMPACT_ATOMS: atom_id res chain seq x y z
N ALA A 1 -11.65 0.85 -9.34
CA ALA A 1 -12.55 1.63 -10.17
C ALA A 1 -13.97 1.11 -10.01
N ILE A 2 -14.92 2.00 -9.81
CA ILE A 2 -16.33 1.70 -9.48
C ILE A 2 -17.22 2.52 -10.41
N ASP A 3 -18.25 1.90 -10.95
CA ASP A 3 -19.34 2.61 -11.63
C ASP A 3 -20.17 3.39 -10.59
N LYS A 4 -20.34 4.69 -10.79
CA LYS A 4 -21.01 5.56 -9.82
C LYS A 4 -22.53 5.31 -9.72
N TYR A 5 -23.14 4.77 -10.77
CA TYR A 5 -24.58 4.57 -10.83
C TYR A 5 -24.99 3.19 -10.34
N THR A 6 -24.22 2.17 -10.72
CA THR A 6 -24.52 0.79 -10.35
C THR A 6 -23.81 0.33 -9.09
N GLY A 7 -22.73 1.02 -8.67
CA GLY A 7 -21.86 0.58 -7.59
C GLY A 7 -21.01 -0.66 -7.95
N GLU A 8 -21.01 -1.06 -9.22
CA GLU A 8 -20.30 -2.24 -9.67
C GLU A 8 -18.79 -1.98 -9.77
N ILE A 9 -17.99 -2.98 -9.37
CA ILE A 9 -16.53 -2.90 -9.47
C ILE A 9 -16.14 -3.23 -10.91
N LEU A 10 -15.53 -2.27 -11.59
CA LEU A 10 -15.05 -2.39 -12.95
C LEU A 10 -13.62 -2.91 -13.01
N ALA A 11 -12.76 -2.46 -12.11
CA ALA A 11 -11.36 -2.89 -12.03
C ALA A 11 -10.83 -2.79 -10.59
N THR A 12 -9.82 -3.60 -10.27
CA THR A 12 -9.08 -3.57 -8.99
C THR A 12 -7.58 -3.80 -9.24
N GLY A 13 -6.73 -3.30 -8.35
CA GLY A 13 -5.28 -3.45 -8.45
C GLY A 13 -4.70 -2.61 -9.58
N TYR A 14 -3.78 -3.19 -10.35
CA TYR A 14 -3.04 -2.49 -11.41
C TYR A 14 -3.96 -1.86 -12.47
N GLU A 15 -4.96 -2.60 -12.94
CA GLU A 15 -5.94 -2.09 -13.91
C GLU A 15 -6.65 -0.83 -13.39
N ALA A 16 -7.06 -0.81 -12.12
CA ALA A 16 -7.68 0.37 -11.51
C ALA A 16 -6.69 1.51 -11.32
N LYS A 17 -5.41 1.21 -11.05
CA LYS A 17 -4.34 2.22 -10.94
C LYS A 17 -4.14 2.97 -12.27
N GLU A 18 -4.15 2.27 -13.39
CA GLU A 18 -4.04 2.88 -14.72
C GLU A 18 -5.23 3.79 -15.07
N MET A 19 -6.37 3.59 -14.42
CA MET A 19 -7.57 4.40 -14.60
C MET A 19 -7.58 5.68 -13.78
N LEU A 20 -6.68 5.85 -12.82
CA LEU A 20 -6.60 7.07 -11.99
C LEU A 20 -6.37 8.31 -12.88
N GLY A 21 -7.20 9.33 -12.68
CA GLY A 21 -7.15 10.58 -13.44
C GLY A 21 -7.55 10.49 -14.92
N ARG A 22 -7.99 9.31 -15.39
CA ARG A 22 -8.34 9.05 -16.80
C ARG A 22 -9.76 8.53 -17.00
N THR A 23 -10.61 8.58 -15.98
CA THR A 23 -11.97 8.05 -16.02
C THR A 23 -12.99 9.12 -16.41
N PRO A 24 -14.05 8.74 -17.18
CA PRO A 24 -15.19 9.61 -17.39
C PRO A 24 -15.97 9.84 -16.08
N GLU A 25 -16.87 10.82 -16.06
CA GLU A 25 -17.66 11.17 -14.86
C GLU A 25 -18.47 9.99 -14.28
N THR A 26 -18.81 9.01 -15.10
CA THR A 26 -19.57 7.82 -14.70
C THR A 26 -18.75 6.82 -13.88
N ILE A 27 -17.43 6.91 -13.95
CA ILE A 27 -16.51 5.96 -13.27
C ILE A 27 -15.70 6.73 -12.23
N LYS A 28 -15.62 6.15 -11.02
CA LYS A 28 -14.78 6.64 -9.94
C LYS A 28 -13.62 5.68 -9.71
N ALA A 29 -12.41 6.08 -10.11
CA ALA A 29 -11.18 5.42 -9.67
C ALA A 29 -10.74 6.05 -8.35
N VAL A 30 -10.49 5.24 -7.32
CA VAL A 30 -10.12 5.70 -5.98
C VAL A 30 -8.97 4.88 -5.43
N ARG A 31 -8.15 5.51 -4.59
CA ARG A 31 -7.21 4.84 -3.68
C ARG A 31 -7.91 4.72 -2.33
N PRO A 32 -8.39 3.53 -1.95
CA PRO A 32 -9.16 3.36 -0.72
C PRO A 32 -8.29 3.37 0.54
N LEU A 33 -6.99 3.15 0.38
CA LEU A 33 -5.98 3.21 1.44
C LEU A 33 -5.08 4.42 1.19
N ARG A 34 -4.74 5.16 2.25
CA ARG A 34 -3.77 6.25 2.24
C ARG A 34 -2.94 6.19 3.52
N ASP A 35 -1.66 6.49 3.39
CA ASP A 35 -0.72 6.58 4.53
C ASP A 35 -0.79 5.36 5.47
N GLY A 36 -0.93 4.17 4.87
CA GLY A 36 -1.02 2.90 5.58
C GLY A 36 -2.37 2.62 6.25
N VAL A 37 -3.37 3.51 6.14
CA VAL A 37 -4.68 3.36 6.80
C VAL A 37 -5.85 3.36 5.83
N ILE A 38 -7.02 2.88 6.30
CA ILE A 38 -8.25 2.90 5.53
C ILE A 38 -8.79 4.34 5.45
N ALA A 39 -8.76 4.92 4.25
CA ALA A 39 -9.31 6.25 3.97
C ALA A 39 -10.77 6.21 3.51
N ASP A 40 -11.17 5.14 2.82
CA ASP A 40 -12.56 4.90 2.38
C ASP A 40 -12.92 3.45 2.69
N PHE A 41 -13.69 3.26 3.78
CA PHE A 41 -14.06 1.94 4.28
C PHE A 41 -14.87 1.15 3.25
N THR A 42 -15.88 1.79 2.63
CA THR A 42 -16.74 1.13 1.65
C THR A 42 -15.96 0.68 0.41
N ALA A 43 -15.08 1.53 -0.12
CA ALA A 43 -14.25 1.18 -1.24
C ALA A 43 -13.24 0.08 -0.89
N THR A 44 -12.69 0.08 0.34
CA THR A 44 -11.79 -0.97 0.85
C THR A 44 -12.52 -2.31 0.95
N GLU A 45 -13.70 -2.35 1.57
CA GLU A 45 -14.53 -3.55 1.68
C GLU A 45 -14.85 -4.14 0.30
N LEU A 46 -15.31 -3.30 -0.62
CA LEU A 46 -15.62 -3.72 -1.99
C LEU A 46 -14.38 -4.28 -2.71
N MET A 47 -13.25 -3.61 -2.59
CA MET A 47 -11.98 -4.06 -3.17
C MET A 47 -11.57 -5.42 -2.63
N LEU A 48 -11.54 -5.58 -1.30
CA LEU A 48 -11.20 -6.83 -0.62
C LEU A 48 -12.15 -7.95 -1.01
N LYS A 49 -13.45 -7.68 -1.04
CA LYS A 49 -14.48 -8.65 -1.45
C LYS A 49 -14.26 -9.17 -2.88
N ASN A 50 -13.88 -8.28 -3.79
CA ASN A 50 -13.57 -8.67 -5.16
C ASN A 50 -12.30 -9.54 -5.24
N ILE A 51 -11.24 -9.15 -4.52
CA ILE A 51 -9.97 -9.89 -4.47
C ILE A 51 -10.21 -11.29 -3.88
N ILE A 52 -10.85 -11.37 -2.71
CA ILE A 52 -11.18 -12.64 -2.05
C ILE A 52 -12.01 -13.54 -2.97
N LYS A 53 -13.03 -12.98 -3.61
CA LYS A 53 -13.88 -13.72 -4.56
C LYS A 53 -13.08 -14.27 -5.74
N LYS A 54 -12.17 -13.48 -6.31
CA LYS A 54 -11.30 -13.92 -7.41
C LYS A 54 -10.42 -15.09 -6.97
N VAL A 55 -9.73 -14.95 -5.84
CA VAL A 55 -8.77 -15.96 -5.32
C VAL A 55 -9.50 -17.23 -4.89
N CYS A 56 -10.58 -17.12 -4.12
CA CYS A 56 -11.31 -18.28 -3.61
C CYS A 56 -12.03 -19.04 -4.73
N ARG A 57 -12.58 -18.33 -5.73
CA ARG A 57 -13.26 -18.95 -6.86
C ARG A 57 -12.30 -19.74 -7.75
N GLN A 58 -11.09 -19.23 -7.97
CA GLN A 58 -10.07 -19.94 -8.74
C GLN A 58 -9.58 -21.21 -8.05
N ASN A 59 -9.50 -21.21 -6.73
CA ASN A 59 -8.94 -22.30 -5.94
C ASN A 59 -10.01 -23.20 -5.29
N ASN A 60 -11.28 -22.97 -5.58
CA ASN A 60 -12.42 -23.69 -5.00
C ASN A 60 -12.42 -23.73 -3.45
N VAL A 61 -11.94 -22.65 -2.84
CA VAL A 61 -11.83 -22.46 -1.39
C VAL A 61 -13.11 -21.82 -0.86
N GLY A 62 -13.60 -22.29 0.30
CA GLY A 62 -14.70 -21.66 1.01
C GLY A 62 -14.31 -20.29 1.59
N LYS A 63 -14.85 -19.93 2.76
CA LYS A 63 -14.43 -18.72 3.46
C LYS A 63 -12.97 -18.86 3.94
N PRO A 64 -12.03 -18.00 3.48
CA PRO A 64 -10.61 -18.13 3.82
C PRO A 64 -10.30 -17.59 5.21
N ARG A 65 -9.19 -18.05 5.78
CA ARG A 65 -8.46 -17.33 6.82
C ARG A 65 -7.53 -16.34 6.14
N ILE A 66 -7.50 -15.11 6.61
CA ILE A 66 -6.75 -14.03 5.98
C ILE A 66 -5.75 -13.45 6.98
N LEU A 67 -4.50 -13.36 6.57
CA LEU A 67 -3.45 -12.62 7.25
C LEU A 67 -3.29 -11.27 6.56
N VAL A 68 -3.31 -10.18 7.33
CA VAL A 68 -3.20 -8.81 6.81
C VAL A 68 -1.97 -8.15 7.43
N GLY A 69 -1.11 -7.58 6.58
CA GLY A 69 -0.04 -6.67 7.02
C GLY A 69 -0.65 -5.34 7.44
N VAL A 70 -0.15 -4.82 8.56
CA VAL A 70 -0.52 -3.51 9.08
C VAL A 70 0.72 -2.75 9.49
N PRO A 71 0.76 -1.40 9.36
CA PRO A 71 1.88 -0.62 9.84
C PRO A 71 2.11 -0.79 11.34
N SER A 72 3.37 -0.66 11.76
CA SER A 72 3.70 -0.67 13.19
C SER A 72 3.10 0.54 13.90
N GLY A 73 2.51 0.29 15.06
CA GLY A 73 1.98 1.37 15.91
C GLY A 73 0.65 1.96 15.44
N ILE A 74 -0.13 1.22 14.63
CA ILE A 74 -1.52 1.58 14.37
C ILE A 74 -2.34 1.59 15.67
N THR A 75 -3.38 2.41 15.69
CA THR A 75 -4.29 2.51 16.84
C THR A 75 -5.25 1.31 16.89
N GLU A 76 -5.76 0.98 18.06
CA GLU A 76 -6.79 -0.06 18.23
C GLU A 76 -8.04 0.18 17.34
N VAL A 77 -8.34 1.43 17.04
CA VAL A 77 -9.46 1.79 16.15
C VAL A 77 -9.14 1.42 14.71
N GLU A 78 -7.92 1.68 14.27
CA GLU A 78 -7.44 1.31 12.93
C GLU A 78 -7.36 -0.22 12.79
N GLU A 79 -6.85 -0.93 13.79
CA GLU A 79 -6.87 -2.41 13.83
C GLU A 79 -8.27 -2.96 13.63
N ARG A 80 -9.23 -2.50 14.44
CA ARG A 80 -10.64 -2.93 14.33
C ARG A 80 -11.23 -2.62 12.96
N ALA A 81 -10.91 -1.45 12.40
CA ALA A 81 -11.40 -1.08 11.07
C ALA A 81 -10.88 -2.05 9.99
N VAL A 82 -9.62 -2.48 10.08
CA VAL A 82 -9.04 -3.48 9.18
C VAL A 82 -9.71 -4.83 9.36
N GLU A 83 -9.84 -5.32 10.60
CA GLU A 83 -10.50 -6.59 10.90
C GLU A 83 -11.94 -6.60 10.39
N GLU A 84 -12.72 -5.54 10.68
CA GLU A 84 -14.10 -5.43 10.22
C GLU A 84 -14.21 -5.42 8.70
N ALA A 85 -13.38 -4.64 8.00
CA ALA A 85 -13.39 -4.58 6.54
C ALA A 85 -13.11 -5.95 5.91
N VAL A 86 -12.14 -6.71 6.46
CA VAL A 86 -11.76 -8.03 5.95
C VAL A 86 -12.83 -9.09 6.28
N MET A 87 -13.42 -9.02 7.48
CA MET A 87 -14.53 -9.91 7.87
C MET A 87 -15.77 -9.67 7.02
N GLN A 88 -16.15 -8.41 6.78
CA GLN A 88 -17.28 -8.04 5.91
C GLN A 88 -17.03 -8.42 4.45
N ALA A 89 -15.77 -8.38 4.02
CA ALA A 89 -15.38 -8.85 2.69
C ALA A 89 -15.49 -10.37 2.49
N GLY A 90 -15.69 -11.15 3.57
CA GLY A 90 -16.02 -12.57 3.50
C GLY A 90 -14.97 -13.51 4.07
N ALA A 91 -14.03 -13.02 4.87
CA ALA A 91 -13.11 -13.86 5.62
C ALA A 91 -13.85 -14.75 6.65
N LYS A 92 -13.25 -15.89 6.99
CA LYS A 92 -13.66 -16.73 8.11
C LYS A 92 -13.02 -16.27 9.42
N GLU A 93 -11.74 -15.94 9.33
CA GLU A 93 -10.90 -15.49 10.44
C GLU A 93 -9.90 -14.48 9.88
N VAL A 94 -9.55 -13.49 10.67
CA VAL A 94 -8.56 -12.45 10.31
C VAL A 94 -7.44 -12.49 11.33
N TYR A 95 -6.23 -12.38 10.85
CA TYR A 95 -5.01 -12.25 11.65
C TYR A 95 -4.27 -11.02 11.17
N LEU A 96 -3.71 -10.24 12.09
CA LEU A 96 -2.86 -9.10 11.77
C LEU A 96 -1.39 -9.45 12.01
N ILE A 97 -0.53 -8.90 11.20
CA ILE A 97 0.93 -8.96 11.35
C ILE A 97 1.50 -7.59 11.04
N GLU A 98 2.43 -7.12 11.84
CA GLU A 98 3.12 -5.87 11.55
C GLU A 98 3.99 -6.01 10.30
N GLU A 99 3.92 -5.03 9.40
CA GLU A 99 4.60 -5.04 8.10
C GLU A 99 6.12 -5.32 8.21
N PRO A 100 6.88 -4.71 9.16
CA PRO A 100 8.30 -5.02 9.30
C PRO A 100 8.58 -6.47 9.69
N MET A 101 7.70 -7.09 10.49
CA MET A 101 7.84 -8.51 10.83
C MET A 101 7.58 -9.39 9.61
N ALA A 102 6.55 -9.06 8.83
CA ALA A 102 6.26 -9.78 7.59
C ALA A 102 7.41 -9.63 6.57
N ALA A 103 8.00 -8.43 6.47
CA ALA A 103 9.15 -8.16 5.62
C ALA A 103 10.39 -8.95 6.06
N ALA A 104 10.68 -9.03 7.37
CA ALA A 104 11.77 -9.82 7.91
C ALA A 104 11.63 -11.30 7.56
N ILE A 105 10.44 -11.87 7.74
CA ILE A 105 10.13 -13.25 7.38
C ILE A 105 10.28 -13.45 5.87
N GLY A 106 9.77 -12.54 5.06
CA GLY A 106 9.85 -12.58 3.60
C GLY A 106 11.29 -12.51 3.07
N ALA A 107 12.16 -11.79 3.77
CA ALA A 107 13.60 -11.72 3.49
C ALA A 107 14.39 -12.95 4.00
N ASN A 108 13.73 -13.95 4.58
CA ASN A 108 14.33 -15.13 5.21
C ASN A 108 15.34 -14.77 6.32
N LEU A 109 15.11 -13.70 7.06
CA LEU A 109 15.89 -13.40 8.25
C LEU A 109 15.46 -14.35 9.37
N ASP A 110 16.44 -14.83 10.16
CA ASP A 110 16.11 -15.61 11.34
C ASP A 110 15.64 -14.66 12.46
N VAL A 111 14.33 -14.47 12.50
CA VAL A 111 13.70 -13.58 13.47
C VAL A 111 13.63 -14.18 14.88
N SER A 112 13.87 -15.48 15.02
CA SER A 112 13.81 -16.21 16.30
C SER A 112 15.08 -16.11 17.12
N GLU A 113 16.21 -15.81 16.47
CA GLU A 113 17.49 -15.68 17.15
C GLU A 113 17.59 -14.39 17.98
N PRO A 114 18.48 -14.37 19.01
CA PRO A 114 18.72 -13.18 19.83
C PRO A 114 19.60 -12.12 19.12
N SER A 115 19.73 -12.19 17.82
CA SER A 115 20.42 -11.21 16.98
C SER A 115 19.44 -10.15 16.52
N GLY A 116 19.78 -8.85 16.67
CA GLY A 116 18.94 -7.75 16.17
C GLY A 116 19.06 -7.63 14.66
N ASN A 117 17.93 -7.78 13.96
CA ASN A 117 17.83 -7.51 12.53
C ASN A 117 17.13 -6.18 12.32
N ILE A 118 17.71 -5.27 11.54
CA ILE A 118 17.10 -4.00 11.17
C ILE A 118 16.37 -4.16 9.85
N ILE A 119 15.10 -3.79 9.85
CA ILE A 119 14.25 -3.75 8.67
C ILE A 119 13.94 -2.29 8.35
N VAL A 120 14.08 -1.93 7.09
CA VAL A 120 13.59 -0.66 6.54
C VAL A 120 12.64 -1.01 5.40
N ASP A 121 11.36 -0.75 5.61
CA ASP A 121 10.30 -0.95 4.62
C ASP A 121 9.82 0.41 4.13
N ILE A 122 9.92 0.65 2.82
CA ILE A 122 9.53 1.91 2.18
C ILE A 122 8.41 1.59 1.20
N GLY A 123 7.18 1.84 1.65
CA GLY A 123 5.97 1.62 0.87
C GLY A 123 5.58 2.82 0.00
N GLY A 124 4.29 2.87 -0.37
CA GLY A 124 3.71 4.04 -1.03
C GLY A 124 3.39 5.16 -0.05
N GLY A 125 2.73 4.84 1.07
CA GLY A 125 2.26 5.82 2.05
C GLY A 125 3.04 5.86 3.36
N THR A 126 3.80 4.80 3.70
CA THR A 126 4.55 4.69 4.95
C THR A 126 5.98 4.23 4.72
N THR A 127 6.88 4.73 5.54
CA THR A 127 8.25 4.20 5.72
C THR A 127 8.37 3.69 7.14
N GLU A 128 8.72 2.42 7.28
CA GLU A 128 8.87 1.76 8.56
C GLU A 128 10.29 1.32 8.82
N VAL A 129 10.78 1.60 10.01
CA VAL A 129 12.07 1.12 10.49
C VAL A 129 11.84 0.34 11.77
N ALA A 130 12.26 -0.90 11.80
CA ALA A 130 12.10 -1.76 12.98
C ALA A 130 13.36 -2.59 13.25
N VAL A 131 13.56 -2.90 14.53
CA VAL A 131 14.52 -3.92 14.97
C VAL A 131 13.73 -5.14 15.43
N VAL A 132 14.01 -6.27 14.82
CA VAL A 132 13.36 -7.56 15.10
C VAL A 132 14.37 -8.49 15.77
N SER A 133 13.97 -9.14 16.86
CA SER A 133 14.77 -10.14 17.59
C SER A 133 13.86 -11.03 18.43
N LEU A 134 14.23 -12.27 18.63
CA LEU A 134 13.51 -13.24 19.46
C LEU A 134 12.01 -13.39 19.11
N GLY A 135 11.69 -13.32 17.82
CA GLY A 135 10.31 -13.45 17.32
C GLY A 135 9.42 -12.24 17.55
N GLY A 136 9.97 -11.11 17.99
CA GLY A 136 9.22 -9.88 18.27
C GLY A 136 9.88 -8.61 17.72
N ILE A 137 9.09 -7.55 17.61
CA ILE A 137 9.62 -6.22 17.31
C ILE A 137 10.10 -5.59 18.61
N VAL A 138 11.40 -5.28 18.69
CA VAL A 138 12.05 -4.66 19.86
C VAL A 138 11.76 -3.17 19.91
N ILE A 139 11.85 -2.53 18.75
CA ILE A 139 11.55 -1.12 18.55
C ILE A 139 11.11 -0.92 17.10
N SER A 140 10.16 -0.05 16.90
CA SER A 140 9.73 0.37 15.56
C SER A 140 9.47 1.86 15.51
N HIS A 141 9.59 2.42 14.32
CA HIS A 141 9.24 3.80 14.02
C HIS A 141 8.60 3.85 12.64
N SER A 142 7.40 4.42 12.57
CA SER A 142 6.64 4.59 11.34
C SER A 142 6.55 6.07 10.98
N LEU A 143 6.85 6.37 9.72
CA LEU A 143 6.75 7.70 9.12
C LEU A 143 5.70 7.66 8.02
N ARG A 144 4.80 8.62 7.98
CA ARG A 144 3.84 8.82 6.88
C ARG A 144 4.47 9.64 5.75
N ILE A 145 5.68 9.27 5.36
CA ILE A 145 6.46 9.84 4.26
C ILE A 145 7.04 8.65 3.49
N ALA A 146 6.65 8.49 2.25
CA ALA A 146 7.11 7.39 1.40
C ALA A 146 6.96 7.71 -0.08
N GLY A 147 6.73 6.70 -0.93
CA GLY A 147 6.73 6.83 -2.36
C GLY A 147 5.76 7.85 -2.92
N ASP A 148 4.58 8.00 -2.33
CA ASP A 148 3.55 8.95 -2.80
C ASP A 148 3.95 10.41 -2.52
N GLU A 149 4.59 10.70 -1.36
CA GLU A 149 5.13 12.02 -1.04
C GLU A 149 6.26 12.42 -2.01
N LEU A 150 7.14 11.46 -2.33
CA LEU A 150 8.19 11.70 -3.34
C LEU A 150 7.60 12.03 -4.72
N ASP A 151 6.49 11.42 -5.10
CA ASP A 151 5.80 11.75 -6.35
C ASP A 151 5.18 13.15 -6.30
N GLU A 152 4.57 13.55 -5.18
CA GLU A 152 4.06 14.90 -4.98
C GLU A 152 5.17 15.95 -5.04
N ASP A 153 6.32 15.68 -4.44
CA ASP A 153 7.49 16.56 -4.49
C ASP A 153 8.00 16.76 -5.92
N ILE A 154 8.03 15.70 -6.73
CA ILE A 154 8.38 15.78 -8.15
C ILE A 154 7.36 16.65 -8.92
N ILE A 155 6.06 16.43 -8.70
CA ILE A 155 5.00 17.25 -9.32
C ILE A 155 5.20 18.73 -8.98
N ASN A 156 5.38 19.02 -7.70
CA ASN A 156 5.56 20.39 -7.22
C ASN A 156 6.84 21.04 -7.76
N TYR A 157 7.93 20.28 -7.83
CA TYR A 157 9.20 20.75 -8.42
C TYR A 157 9.02 21.11 -9.89
N ILE A 158 8.47 20.20 -10.70
CA ILE A 158 8.27 20.41 -12.14
C ILE A 158 7.32 21.59 -12.39
N LYS A 159 6.26 21.70 -11.61
CA LYS A 159 5.34 22.84 -11.71
C LYS A 159 6.03 24.17 -11.41
N ARG A 160 6.89 24.20 -10.40
CA ARG A 160 7.58 25.44 -9.97
C ARG A 160 8.69 25.84 -10.95
N GLU A 161 9.55 24.90 -11.36
CA GLU A 161 10.73 25.19 -12.15
C GLU A 161 10.44 25.32 -13.66
N TYR A 162 9.49 24.51 -14.15
CA TYR A 162 9.19 24.43 -15.60
C TYR A 162 7.80 24.94 -15.97
N ASN A 163 6.98 25.34 -14.99
CA ASN A 163 5.58 25.73 -15.19
C ASN A 163 4.76 24.68 -15.95
N LEU A 164 5.06 23.42 -15.73
CA LEU A 164 4.44 22.26 -16.36
C LEU A 164 3.60 21.50 -15.32
N ALA A 165 2.37 21.12 -15.69
CA ALA A 165 1.53 20.24 -14.88
C ALA A 165 1.73 18.80 -15.36
N ILE A 166 2.16 17.92 -14.45
CA ILE A 166 2.22 16.47 -14.67
C ILE A 166 1.29 15.78 -13.68
N GLY A 167 0.87 14.55 -14.01
CA GLY A 167 0.06 13.72 -13.12
C GLY A 167 0.91 12.73 -12.32
N ASP A 168 0.28 12.09 -11.31
CA ASP A 168 0.91 11.12 -10.40
C ASP A 168 1.65 10.00 -11.14
N THR A 169 1.04 9.43 -12.18
CA THR A 169 1.66 8.35 -12.96
C THR A 169 2.97 8.80 -13.62
N THR A 170 3.00 10.02 -14.17
CA THR A 170 4.21 10.56 -14.79
C THR A 170 5.30 10.84 -13.75
N ALA A 171 4.91 11.37 -12.58
CA ALA A 171 5.85 11.60 -11.48
C ALA A 171 6.45 10.28 -10.97
N GLU A 172 5.64 9.24 -10.80
CA GLU A 172 6.10 7.90 -10.41
C GLU A 172 7.06 7.31 -11.47
N GLU A 173 6.79 7.51 -12.76
CA GLU A 173 7.70 7.08 -13.83
C GLU A 173 9.03 7.81 -13.77
N ILE A 174 9.03 9.13 -13.60
CA ILE A 174 10.24 9.95 -13.43
C ILE A 174 11.05 9.44 -12.24
N LYS A 175 10.40 9.27 -11.08
CA LYS A 175 11.03 8.75 -9.86
C LYS A 175 11.71 7.39 -10.11
N LYS A 176 11.02 6.47 -10.77
CA LYS A 176 11.54 5.12 -11.02
C LYS A 176 12.67 5.08 -12.05
N GLN A 177 12.63 5.94 -13.06
CA GLN A 177 13.60 5.90 -14.16
C GLN A 177 14.88 6.67 -13.85
N ILE A 178 14.76 7.84 -13.24
CA ILE A 178 15.89 8.74 -13.02
C ILE A 178 16.11 9.14 -11.55
N GLY A 179 15.20 8.73 -10.64
CA GLY A 179 15.34 8.99 -9.20
C GLY A 179 16.57 8.31 -8.63
N CYS A 180 17.34 9.05 -7.82
CA CYS A 180 18.54 8.55 -7.17
C CYS A 180 18.71 9.17 -5.80
N ALA A 181 19.09 8.37 -4.80
CA ALA A 181 19.34 8.82 -3.43
C ALA A 181 20.72 9.47 -3.25
N LEU A 182 21.65 9.26 -4.19
CA LEU A 182 23.00 9.82 -4.18
C LEU A 182 23.30 10.50 -5.51
N PRO A 183 24.14 11.55 -5.52
CA PRO A 183 24.57 12.15 -6.76
C PRO A 183 25.24 11.11 -7.66
N LEU A 184 24.78 11.03 -8.91
CA LEU A 184 25.35 10.15 -9.92
C LEU A 184 26.52 10.85 -10.62
N MET A 185 27.50 10.04 -11.11
CA MET A 185 28.61 10.56 -11.92
C MET A 185 28.14 11.04 -13.30
N THR A 186 27.01 10.53 -13.77
CA THR A 186 26.40 10.91 -15.05
C THR A 186 24.94 11.28 -14.77
N GLU A 187 24.53 12.47 -15.22
CA GLU A 187 23.13 12.88 -15.13
C GLU A 187 22.25 11.99 -16.01
N MET A 188 21.12 11.58 -15.46
CA MET A 188 20.08 10.90 -16.22
C MET A 188 19.00 11.90 -16.61
N THR A 189 18.49 11.77 -17.83
CA THR A 189 17.42 12.62 -18.39
C THR A 189 16.28 11.75 -18.89
N MET A 190 15.08 12.27 -18.78
CA MET A 190 13.86 11.66 -19.28
C MET A 190 13.05 12.68 -20.11
#